data_414c22fe1f2402c4bb1dc5417c28cde8
#
_entry.id   414c22fe1f2402c4bb1dc5417c28cde8
#
_cell.length_a   1.000
_cell.length_b   1.000
_cell.length_c   1.000
_cell.angle_alpha   90.00
_cell.angle_beta   90.00
_cell.angle_gamma   90.00
#
_symmetry.space_group_name_H-M   'P 1'
#
loop_
_entity.id
_entity.type
_entity.pdbx_description
1 polymer ?
#
loop_
_entity_poly.entity_id
_entity_poly.type
_entity_poly.pdbx_seq_one_letter_code
_entity_poly.pdbx_strand_id
1 'polypeptide(L)'
;MTNGFNDIGFFGDDLDSWRDNVRAEFPESFAIADRMNRMGMRMIRDIPEGERPLSQGLALAGFYRALQSFQSAILLAERGALAEARALVRLCCEAVILVGGLLKVEGTVEKLNEDHEKHVLSMANSMIELNRQAKTGADLTPFESEVARVKAEYPEEQKPASLKWASMAAQAGLGRLFELSYRLPSGDGAHVTLSALHRHFDKDKEGEIVGMIFHPDKSDLQSTMLAANASLIHALGLVQEFMDLGQYEAEIRDLLLQWSVTRKELEHE
;
A
#
# COMPACT_ATOMS: atom_id res chain seq x y z
N MET A 1 3.95 14.33 -34.06
CA MET A 1 3.65 15.23 -32.95
C MET A 1 4.02 14.46 -31.69
N THR A 2 4.98 14.95 -30.91
CA THR A 2 5.33 14.32 -29.63
C THR A 2 4.23 14.72 -28.62
N ASN A 3 3.49 13.74 -28.13
CA ASN A 3 2.49 13.95 -27.10
C ASN A 3 3.21 14.11 -25.75
N GLY A 4 3.60 15.36 -25.42
CA GLY A 4 4.29 15.66 -24.17
C GLY A 4 3.33 15.82 -22.99
N PHE A 5 3.92 15.98 -21.78
CA PHE A 5 3.16 16.18 -20.55
C PHE A 5 2.14 17.32 -20.65
N ASN A 6 2.49 18.41 -21.31
CA ASN A 6 1.60 19.57 -21.45
C ASN A 6 0.33 19.27 -22.30
N ASP A 7 0.36 18.23 -23.13
CA ASP A 7 -0.75 17.85 -23.99
C ASP A 7 -1.63 16.76 -23.35
N ILE A 8 -0.99 15.76 -22.73
CA ILE A 8 -1.68 14.56 -22.26
C ILE A 8 -1.29 14.15 -20.81
N GLY A 9 -0.64 15.02 -20.05
CA GLY A 9 -0.30 14.79 -18.65
C GLY A 9 0.62 13.58 -18.46
N PHE A 10 0.36 12.78 -17.44
CA PHE A 10 1.16 11.59 -17.08
C PHE A 10 1.13 10.45 -18.12
N PHE A 11 0.41 10.59 -19.21
CA PHE A 11 0.46 9.68 -20.37
C PHE A 11 1.51 10.12 -21.41
N GLY A 12 2.22 11.25 -21.18
CA GLY A 12 3.19 11.79 -22.11
C GLY A 12 4.45 10.93 -22.25
N ASP A 13 4.94 10.82 -23.50
CA ASP A 13 6.15 10.06 -23.85
C ASP A 13 7.44 10.74 -23.33
N ASP A 14 7.42 12.06 -23.08
CA ASP A 14 8.52 12.83 -22.51
C ASP A 14 8.83 12.46 -21.05
N LEU A 15 7.90 11.79 -20.35
CA LEU A 15 8.12 11.26 -19.01
C LEU A 15 9.16 10.13 -18.94
N ASP A 16 9.54 9.53 -20.07
CA ASP A 16 10.65 8.59 -20.10
C ASP A 16 12.00 9.30 -19.82
N SER A 17 12.18 10.49 -20.37
CA SER A 17 13.35 11.33 -20.04
C SER A 17 13.31 11.83 -18.60
N TRP A 18 12.15 12.20 -18.08
CA TRP A 18 11.96 12.54 -16.67
C TRP A 18 12.37 11.39 -15.76
N ARG A 19 11.86 10.18 -16.01
CA ARG A 19 12.21 8.96 -15.28
C ARG A 19 13.71 8.72 -15.22
N ASP A 20 14.40 8.80 -16.39
CA ASP A 20 15.82 8.55 -16.48
C ASP A 20 16.61 9.58 -15.65
N ASN A 21 16.21 10.85 -15.67
CA ASN A 21 16.80 11.90 -14.86
C ASN A 21 16.57 11.68 -13.35
N VAL A 22 15.36 11.33 -12.95
CA VAL A 22 15.01 11.05 -11.54
C VAL A 22 15.79 9.84 -11.02
N ARG A 23 15.89 8.76 -11.80
CA ARG A 23 16.70 7.60 -11.42
C ARG A 23 18.19 7.92 -11.32
N ALA A 24 18.70 8.82 -12.16
CA ALA A 24 20.10 9.29 -12.10
C ALA A 24 20.37 10.20 -10.89
N GLU A 25 19.37 10.97 -10.45
CA GLU A 25 19.46 11.86 -9.29
C GLU A 25 19.38 11.09 -7.95
N PHE A 26 18.61 9.99 -7.90
CA PHE A 26 18.40 9.17 -6.70
C PHE A 26 18.83 7.70 -6.90
N PRO A 27 20.07 7.42 -7.36
CA PRO A 27 20.46 6.10 -7.84
C PRO A 27 20.42 5.02 -6.75
N GLU A 28 20.77 5.36 -5.52
CA GLU A 28 20.82 4.39 -4.41
C GLU A 28 19.42 3.93 -4.00
N SER A 29 18.46 4.87 -3.89
CA SER A 29 17.07 4.56 -3.55
C SER A 29 16.43 3.61 -4.56
N PHE A 30 16.65 3.84 -5.86
CA PHE A 30 16.13 2.97 -6.91
C PHE A 30 16.88 1.65 -7.00
N ALA A 31 18.22 1.63 -6.79
CA ALA A 31 18.99 0.39 -6.79
C ALA A 31 18.54 -0.56 -5.69
N ILE A 32 18.25 -0.06 -4.48
CA ILE A 32 17.70 -0.86 -3.38
C ILE A 32 16.31 -1.38 -3.76
N ALA A 33 15.43 -0.53 -4.27
CA ALA A 33 14.09 -0.93 -4.71
C ALA A 33 14.13 -2.03 -5.79
N ASP A 34 15.00 -1.88 -6.78
CA ASP A 34 15.19 -2.87 -7.86
C ASP A 34 15.72 -4.20 -7.33
N ARG A 35 16.65 -4.19 -6.35
CA ARG A 35 17.15 -5.41 -5.70
C ARG A 35 16.04 -6.12 -4.91
N MET A 36 15.29 -5.38 -4.09
CA MET A 36 14.16 -5.93 -3.32
C MET A 36 13.09 -6.51 -4.23
N ASN A 37 12.76 -5.82 -5.31
CA ASN A 37 11.80 -6.30 -6.31
C ASN A 37 12.27 -7.62 -6.94
N ARG A 38 13.51 -7.67 -7.42
CA ARG A 38 14.08 -8.91 -8.00
C ARG A 38 14.08 -10.06 -7.00
N MET A 39 14.39 -9.80 -5.73
CA MET A 39 14.32 -10.79 -4.67
C MET A 39 12.88 -11.29 -4.48
N GLY A 40 11.91 -10.39 -4.33
CA GLY A 40 10.50 -10.76 -4.18
C GLY A 40 9.99 -11.65 -5.33
N MET A 41 10.38 -11.32 -6.57
CA MET A 41 10.03 -12.12 -7.74
C MET A 41 10.71 -13.49 -7.76
N ARG A 42 11.93 -13.63 -7.20
CA ARG A 42 12.58 -14.94 -7.02
C ARG A 42 11.88 -15.74 -5.93
N MET A 43 11.63 -15.12 -4.78
CA MET A 43 10.94 -15.77 -3.65
C MET A 43 9.60 -16.36 -4.07
N ILE A 44 8.79 -15.61 -4.87
CA ILE A 44 7.52 -16.13 -5.40
C ILE A 44 7.70 -17.45 -6.15
N ARG A 45 8.76 -17.58 -6.96
CA ARG A 45 9.03 -18.81 -7.73
C ARG A 45 9.55 -19.97 -6.88
N ASP A 46 10.23 -19.61 -5.79
CA ASP A 46 10.92 -20.56 -4.93
C ASP A 46 10.05 -21.00 -3.73
N ILE A 47 8.85 -20.45 -3.56
CA ILE A 47 7.90 -20.90 -2.53
C ILE A 47 7.58 -22.37 -2.80
N PRO A 48 7.83 -23.29 -1.84
CA PRO A 48 7.55 -24.70 -2.02
C PRO A 48 6.08 -24.96 -2.33
N GLU A 49 5.81 -25.87 -3.27
CA GLU A 49 4.45 -26.36 -3.50
C GLU A 49 4.01 -27.26 -2.34
N GLY A 50 2.70 -27.33 -2.09
CA GLY A 50 2.12 -28.20 -1.09
C GLY A 50 0.94 -27.60 -0.33
N GLU A 51 0.29 -28.44 0.46
CA GLU A 51 -0.78 -28.01 1.36
C GLU A 51 -0.23 -27.14 2.49
N ARG A 52 -0.99 -26.10 2.84
CA ARG A 52 -0.63 -25.20 3.95
C ARG A 52 -1.86 -24.71 4.68
N PRO A 53 -1.71 -24.28 5.94
CA PRO A 53 -2.80 -23.64 6.68
C PRO A 53 -3.37 -22.43 5.93
N LEU A 54 -4.67 -22.19 6.10
CA LEU A 54 -5.34 -21.06 5.45
C LEU A 54 -4.64 -19.71 5.74
N SER A 55 -4.18 -19.50 6.97
CA SER A 55 -3.44 -18.29 7.35
C SER A 55 -2.18 -18.08 6.50
N GLN A 56 -1.41 -19.13 6.23
CA GLN A 56 -0.23 -19.05 5.35
C GLN A 56 -0.61 -18.82 3.89
N GLY A 57 -1.69 -19.44 3.40
CA GLY A 57 -2.20 -19.19 2.05
C GLY A 57 -2.63 -17.74 1.86
N LEU A 58 -3.36 -17.17 2.82
CA LEU A 58 -3.76 -15.77 2.83
C LEU A 58 -2.55 -14.84 2.98
N ALA A 59 -1.54 -15.20 3.79
CA ALA A 59 -0.32 -14.44 3.92
C ALA A 59 0.46 -14.36 2.59
N LEU A 60 0.53 -15.45 1.82
CA LEU A 60 1.12 -15.42 0.49
C LEU A 60 0.36 -14.53 -0.49
N ALA A 61 -0.97 -14.59 -0.48
CA ALA A 61 -1.81 -13.68 -1.27
C ALA A 61 -1.55 -12.21 -0.86
N GLY A 62 -1.44 -11.96 0.44
CA GLY A 62 -1.05 -10.64 0.99
C GLY A 62 0.34 -10.20 0.53
N PHE A 63 1.31 -11.10 0.50
CA PHE A 63 2.65 -10.81 -0.02
C PHE A 63 2.63 -10.45 -1.52
N TYR A 64 1.87 -11.18 -2.33
CA TYR A 64 1.71 -10.83 -3.75
C TYR A 64 1.09 -9.45 -3.90
N ARG A 65 0.07 -9.14 -3.10
CA ARG A 65 -0.55 -7.81 -3.08
C ARG A 65 0.44 -6.72 -2.66
N ALA A 66 1.26 -6.96 -1.64
CA ALA A 66 2.31 -6.04 -1.20
C ALA A 66 3.32 -5.77 -2.32
N LEU A 67 3.81 -6.81 -2.99
CA LEU A 67 4.77 -6.67 -4.09
C LEU A 67 4.18 -5.93 -5.29
N GLN A 68 2.92 -6.20 -5.67
CA GLN A 68 2.24 -5.45 -6.73
C GLN A 68 2.07 -3.97 -6.37
N SER A 69 1.66 -3.67 -5.14
CA SER A 69 1.51 -2.28 -4.67
C SER A 69 2.86 -1.56 -4.64
N PHE A 70 3.92 -2.24 -4.21
CA PHE A 70 5.29 -1.72 -4.25
C PHE A 70 5.72 -1.39 -5.67
N GLN A 71 5.61 -2.35 -6.60
CA GLN A 71 5.98 -2.14 -8.01
C GLN A 71 5.24 -0.95 -8.61
N SER A 72 3.94 -0.86 -8.38
CA SER A 72 3.11 0.24 -8.87
C SER A 72 3.50 1.58 -8.24
N ALA A 73 3.86 1.60 -6.94
CA ALA A 73 4.35 2.80 -6.27
C ALA A 73 5.66 3.31 -6.90
N ILE A 74 6.61 2.39 -7.18
CA ILE A 74 7.88 2.77 -7.83
C ILE A 74 7.65 3.31 -9.23
N LEU A 75 6.78 2.67 -10.03
CA LEU A 75 6.43 3.12 -11.39
C LEU A 75 5.80 4.53 -11.40
N LEU A 76 5.00 4.88 -10.40
CA LEU A 76 4.42 6.22 -10.28
C LEU A 76 5.43 7.22 -9.72
N ALA A 77 6.24 6.81 -8.75
CA ALA A 77 7.26 7.67 -8.16
C ALA A 77 8.32 8.11 -9.20
N GLU A 78 8.81 7.20 -10.03
CA GLU A 78 9.77 7.53 -11.09
C GLU A 78 9.19 8.42 -12.19
N ARG A 79 7.85 8.51 -12.30
CA ARG A 79 7.15 9.42 -13.21
C ARG A 79 6.73 10.73 -12.55
N GLY A 80 7.01 10.91 -11.25
CA GLY A 80 6.69 12.12 -10.50
C GLY A 80 5.22 12.22 -10.05
N ALA A 81 4.44 11.14 -10.13
CA ALA A 81 3.08 11.04 -9.58
C ALA A 81 3.16 10.64 -8.10
N LEU A 82 3.71 11.51 -7.26
CA LEU A 82 4.09 11.16 -5.88
C LEU A 82 2.91 10.95 -4.94
N ALA A 83 1.82 11.71 -5.08
CA ALA A 83 0.64 11.51 -4.25
C ALA A 83 0.04 10.11 -4.44
N GLU A 84 -0.08 9.68 -5.70
CA GLU A 84 -0.57 8.36 -6.09
C GLU A 84 0.41 7.26 -5.67
N ALA A 85 1.72 7.49 -5.81
CA ALA A 85 2.75 6.58 -5.32
C ALA A 85 2.62 6.36 -3.80
N ARG A 86 2.41 7.42 -3.02
CA ARG A 86 2.22 7.35 -1.55
C ARG A 86 0.96 6.60 -1.15
N ALA A 87 -0.14 6.73 -1.92
CA ALA A 87 -1.33 5.92 -1.71
C ALA A 87 -1.02 4.42 -1.86
N LEU A 88 -0.24 4.04 -2.87
CA LEU A 88 0.19 2.66 -3.09
C LEU A 88 1.21 2.17 -2.06
N VAL A 89 2.10 3.04 -1.57
CA VAL A 89 3.00 2.72 -0.44
C VAL A 89 2.18 2.37 0.80
N ARG A 90 1.13 3.12 1.10
CA ARG A 90 0.22 2.81 2.20
C ARG A 90 -0.46 1.46 1.99
N LEU A 91 -0.99 1.16 0.81
CA LEU A 91 -1.59 -0.14 0.50
C LEU A 91 -0.57 -1.30 0.62
N CYS A 92 0.67 -1.06 0.20
CA CYS A 92 1.76 -2.01 0.43
C CYS A 92 1.96 -2.27 1.93
N CYS A 93 2.03 -1.23 2.75
CA CYS A 93 2.17 -1.34 4.19
C CYS A 93 0.98 -2.08 4.85
N GLU A 94 -0.26 -1.79 4.45
CA GLU A 94 -1.45 -2.53 4.91
C GLU A 94 -1.33 -4.02 4.62
N ALA A 95 -0.94 -4.37 3.39
CA ALA A 95 -0.76 -5.77 3.00
C ALA A 95 0.35 -6.45 3.84
N VAL A 96 1.45 -5.75 4.13
CA VAL A 96 2.55 -6.28 4.96
C VAL A 96 2.10 -6.48 6.42
N ILE A 97 1.33 -5.55 6.97
CA ILE A 97 0.77 -5.68 8.33
C ILE A 97 -0.16 -6.88 8.40
N LEU A 98 -1.00 -7.08 7.38
CA LEU A 98 -1.88 -8.25 7.28
C LEU A 98 -1.06 -9.54 7.20
N VAL A 99 -0.01 -9.58 6.37
CA VAL A 99 0.92 -10.74 6.30
C VAL A 99 1.50 -11.05 7.68
N GLY A 100 2.01 -10.03 8.39
CA GLY A 100 2.53 -10.20 9.74
C GLY A 100 1.48 -10.68 10.74
N GLY A 101 0.25 -10.17 10.64
CA GLY A 101 -0.88 -10.62 11.45
C GLY A 101 -1.22 -12.09 11.21
N LEU A 102 -1.36 -12.50 9.94
CA LEU A 102 -1.69 -13.87 9.55
C LEU A 102 -0.63 -14.90 9.95
N LEU A 103 0.64 -14.51 10.00
CA LEU A 103 1.76 -15.37 10.33
C LEU A 103 2.09 -15.42 11.82
N LYS A 104 1.84 -14.34 12.58
CA LYS A 104 2.31 -14.17 13.95
C LYS A 104 1.21 -14.01 15.01
N VAL A 105 -0.02 -13.70 14.59
CA VAL A 105 -1.11 -13.36 15.53
C VAL A 105 -2.27 -14.32 15.38
N GLU A 106 -2.56 -15.06 16.43
CA GLU A 106 -3.70 -15.98 16.48
C GLU A 106 -5.05 -15.20 16.32
N GLY A 107 -6.02 -15.82 15.67
CA GLY A 107 -7.34 -15.22 15.43
C GLY A 107 -7.36 -14.14 14.34
N THR A 108 -6.28 -13.98 13.54
CA THR A 108 -6.24 -12.98 12.47
C THR A 108 -7.16 -13.36 11.30
N VAL A 109 -7.30 -14.64 10.99
CA VAL A 109 -8.21 -15.10 9.92
C VAL A 109 -9.66 -14.76 10.27
N GLU A 110 -10.06 -15.01 11.51
CA GLU A 110 -11.39 -14.70 12.03
C GLU A 110 -11.67 -13.18 11.96
N LYS A 111 -10.72 -12.37 12.42
CA LYS A 111 -10.84 -10.90 12.34
C LYS A 111 -10.90 -10.38 10.89
N LEU A 112 -10.19 -11.02 9.96
CA LEU A 112 -10.26 -10.67 8.54
C LEU A 112 -11.63 -11.01 7.96
N ASN A 113 -12.21 -12.15 8.35
CA ASN A 113 -13.56 -12.52 7.97
C ASN A 113 -14.60 -11.55 8.54
N GLU A 114 -14.50 -11.17 9.82
CA GLU A 114 -15.37 -10.16 10.42
C GLU A 114 -15.30 -8.81 9.67
N ASP A 115 -14.09 -8.34 9.30
CA ASP A 115 -13.91 -7.12 8.53
C ASP A 115 -14.59 -7.21 7.16
N HIS A 116 -14.44 -8.35 6.49
CA HIS A 116 -15.10 -8.64 5.22
C HIS A 116 -16.63 -8.60 5.36
N GLU A 117 -17.19 -9.31 6.36
CA GLU A 117 -18.65 -9.37 6.61
C GLU A 117 -19.22 -7.99 6.95
N LYS A 118 -18.48 -7.18 7.72
CA LYS A 118 -18.85 -5.80 7.96
C LYS A 118 -18.89 -4.96 6.68
N HIS A 119 -17.92 -5.16 5.79
CA HIS A 119 -17.91 -4.47 4.50
C HIS A 119 -19.07 -4.89 3.61
N VAL A 120 -19.36 -6.19 3.51
CA VAL A 120 -20.51 -6.74 2.78
C VAL A 120 -21.81 -6.15 3.30
N LEU A 121 -22.00 -6.16 4.62
CA LEU A 121 -23.20 -5.60 5.27
C LEU A 121 -23.35 -4.09 4.97
N SER A 122 -22.27 -3.32 5.06
CA SER A 122 -22.28 -1.90 4.77
C SER A 122 -22.64 -1.61 3.31
N MET A 123 -22.03 -2.35 2.38
CA MET A 123 -22.29 -2.21 0.95
C MET A 123 -23.74 -2.58 0.59
N ALA A 124 -24.22 -3.71 1.09
CA ALA A 124 -25.59 -4.15 0.83
C ALA A 124 -26.63 -3.15 1.34
N ASN A 125 -26.48 -2.65 2.58
CA ASN A 125 -27.36 -1.63 3.13
C ASN A 125 -27.32 -0.33 2.31
N SER A 126 -26.13 0.11 1.86
CA SER A 126 -25.99 1.30 1.02
C SER A 126 -26.70 1.13 -0.32
N MET A 127 -26.60 -0.04 -0.95
CA MET A 127 -27.29 -0.33 -2.21
C MET A 127 -28.81 -0.37 -2.04
N ILE A 128 -29.31 -0.95 -0.96
CA ILE A 128 -30.75 -0.96 -0.63
C ILE A 128 -31.25 0.48 -0.45
N GLU A 129 -30.54 1.29 0.33
CA GLU A 129 -30.94 2.67 0.60
C GLU A 129 -30.90 3.55 -0.67
N LEU A 130 -29.85 3.43 -1.49
CA LEU A 130 -29.71 4.13 -2.76
C LEU A 130 -30.89 3.83 -3.71
N ASN A 131 -31.25 2.55 -3.85
CA ASN A 131 -32.37 2.15 -4.71
C ASN A 131 -33.72 2.63 -4.17
N ARG A 132 -33.90 2.63 -2.82
CA ARG A 132 -35.11 3.15 -2.18
C ARG A 132 -35.28 4.63 -2.46
N GLN A 133 -34.20 5.43 -2.33
CA GLN A 133 -34.23 6.86 -2.60
C GLN A 133 -34.45 7.17 -4.09
N ALA A 134 -33.76 6.48 -4.98
CA ALA A 134 -33.86 6.67 -6.43
C ALA A 134 -35.16 6.09 -7.05
N LYS A 135 -35.92 5.27 -6.31
CA LYS A 135 -37.14 4.56 -6.78
C LYS A 135 -36.93 3.83 -8.09
N THR A 136 -35.77 3.17 -8.26
CA THR A 136 -35.37 2.54 -9.52
C THR A 136 -36.22 1.33 -9.90
N GLY A 137 -36.92 0.71 -8.94
CA GLY A 137 -37.62 -0.57 -9.15
C GLY A 137 -36.69 -1.77 -9.36
N ALA A 138 -35.39 -1.62 -9.03
CA ALA A 138 -34.42 -2.70 -9.14
C ALA A 138 -34.74 -3.84 -8.17
N ASP A 139 -34.39 -5.08 -8.56
CA ASP A 139 -34.47 -6.23 -7.66
C ASP A 139 -33.40 -6.11 -6.55
N LEU A 140 -33.88 -5.99 -5.30
CA LEU A 140 -33.00 -5.84 -4.13
C LEU A 140 -32.75 -7.17 -3.41
N THR A 141 -33.43 -8.26 -3.83
CA THR A 141 -33.34 -9.58 -3.20
C THR A 141 -31.90 -10.04 -2.92
N PRO A 142 -30.92 -9.86 -3.84
CA PRO A 142 -29.53 -10.27 -3.57
C PRO A 142 -28.94 -9.53 -2.35
N PHE A 143 -29.15 -8.22 -2.24
CA PHE A 143 -28.63 -7.41 -1.14
C PHE A 143 -29.34 -7.71 0.19
N GLU A 144 -30.67 -7.87 0.15
CA GLU A 144 -31.48 -8.24 1.33
C GLU A 144 -31.11 -9.64 1.85
N SER A 145 -30.81 -10.58 0.95
CA SER A 145 -30.34 -11.92 1.31
C SER A 145 -28.97 -11.86 2.01
N GLU A 146 -28.03 -11.05 1.53
CA GLU A 146 -26.73 -10.86 2.17
C GLU A 146 -26.86 -10.20 3.55
N VAL A 147 -27.71 -9.19 3.69
CA VAL A 147 -28.00 -8.57 5.00
C VAL A 147 -28.58 -9.60 5.96
N ALA A 148 -29.49 -10.44 5.51
CA ALA A 148 -30.11 -11.50 6.34
C ALA A 148 -29.07 -12.56 6.75
N ARG A 149 -28.20 -12.99 5.82
CA ARG A 149 -27.09 -13.93 6.08
C ARG A 149 -26.15 -13.42 7.16
N VAL A 150 -25.62 -12.22 6.98
CA VAL A 150 -24.66 -11.63 7.93
C VAL A 150 -25.30 -11.42 9.30
N LYS A 151 -26.58 -10.98 9.36
CA LYS A 151 -27.29 -10.81 10.63
C LYS A 151 -27.57 -12.13 11.34
N ALA A 152 -27.75 -13.23 10.61
CA ALA A 152 -27.93 -14.56 11.19
C ALA A 152 -26.63 -15.10 11.79
N GLU A 153 -25.51 -14.82 11.15
CA GLU A 153 -24.16 -15.22 11.60
C GLU A 153 -23.66 -14.34 12.76
N TYR A 154 -23.98 -13.03 12.72
CA TYR A 154 -23.55 -12.04 13.72
C TYR A 154 -24.78 -11.41 14.39
N PRO A 155 -25.25 -11.94 15.53
CA PRO A 155 -26.35 -11.34 16.28
C PRO A 155 -26.02 -9.93 16.75
N GLU A 156 -27.06 -9.15 17.07
CA GLU A 156 -26.95 -7.71 17.30
C GLU A 156 -25.94 -7.31 18.38
N GLU A 157 -25.69 -8.19 19.32
CA GLU A 157 -24.70 -8.02 20.41
C GLU A 157 -23.25 -8.29 19.99
N GLN A 158 -23.02 -8.92 18.82
CA GLN A 158 -21.71 -9.33 18.31
C GLN A 158 -21.53 -8.91 16.85
N LYS A 159 -21.83 -7.65 16.52
CA LYS A 159 -21.67 -7.12 15.14
C LYS A 159 -20.25 -7.28 14.62
N PRO A 160 -20.08 -7.64 13.34
CA PRO A 160 -18.76 -7.78 12.74
C PRO A 160 -17.99 -6.46 12.84
N ALA A 161 -16.71 -6.55 13.21
CA ALA A 161 -15.86 -5.42 13.50
C ALA A 161 -14.84 -5.17 12.39
N SER A 162 -14.43 -3.91 12.19
CA SER A 162 -13.31 -3.60 11.28
C SER A 162 -11.97 -3.99 11.87
N LEU A 163 -11.05 -4.40 11.00
CA LEU A 163 -9.65 -4.58 11.35
C LEU A 163 -9.07 -3.30 11.96
N LYS A 164 -8.35 -3.46 13.06
CA LYS A 164 -7.65 -2.37 13.73
C LYS A 164 -6.16 -2.43 13.35
N TRP A 165 -5.80 -1.80 12.25
CA TRP A 165 -4.45 -1.83 11.67
C TRP A 165 -3.34 -1.52 12.66
N ALA A 166 -3.49 -0.48 13.49
CA ALA A 166 -2.50 -0.13 14.52
C ALA A 166 -2.31 -1.25 15.55
N SER A 167 -3.40 -1.86 16.01
CA SER A 167 -3.36 -2.97 16.97
C SER A 167 -2.72 -4.22 16.35
N MET A 168 -3.07 -4.55 15.11
CA MET A 168 -2.48 -5.68 14.38
C MET A 168 -0.99 -5.46 14.15
N ALA A 169 -0.59 -4.27 13.70
CA ALA A 169 0.81 -3.92 13.52
C ALA A 169 1.61 -4.07 14.83
N ALA A 170 1.07 -3.60 15.96
CA ALA A 170 1.72 -3.74 17.27
C ALA A 170 1.89 -5.21 17.66
N GLN A 171 0.83 -6.04 17.51
CA GLN A 171 0.88 -7.47 17.84
C GLN A 171 1.83 -8.25 16.92
N ALA A 172 1.92 -7.89 15.65
CA ALA A 172 2.84 -8.50 14.68
C ALA A 172 4.29 -7.99 14.79
N GLY A 173 4.60 -7.05 15.68
CA GLY A 173 5.93 -6.43 15.81
C GLY A 173 6.25 -5.41 14.71
N LEU A 174 5.24 -4.89 14.02
CA LEU A 174 5.34 -3.94 12.89
C LEU A 174 4.89 -2.51 13.25
N GLY A 175 4.82 -2.17 14.54
CA GLY A 175 4.33 -0.86 15.00
C GLY A 175 5.10 0.32 14.41
N ARG A 176 6.44 0.22 14.30
CA ARG A 176 7.27 1.26 13.67
C ARG A 176 6.99 1.40 12.17
N LEU A 177 6.81 0.30 11.48
CA LEU A 177 6.43 0.31 10.05
C LEU A 177 5.08 1.01 9.87
N PHE A 178 4.10 0.73 10.73
CA PHE A 178 2.80 1.40 10.73
C PHE A 178 2.93 2.93 10.83
N GLU A 179 3.74 3.43 11.77
CA GLU A 179 3.92 4.88 11.92
C GLU A 179 4.57 5.52 10.67
N LEU A 180 5.63 4.91 10.15
CA LEU A 180 6.42 5.48 9.05
C LEU A 180 5.81 5.31 7.67
N SER A 181 5.25 4.14 7.37
CA SER A 181 4.81 3.79 6.01
C SER A 181 3.30 3.80 5.83
N TYR A 182 2.53 3.85 6.92
CA TYR A 182 1.08 3.94 6.89
C TYR A 182 0.60 5.35 7.27
N ARG A 183 0.98 5.86 8.45
CA ARG A 183 0.45 7.14 8.97
C ARG A 183 0.98 8.35 8.20
N LEU A 184 2.30 8.44 8.00
CA LEU A 184 2.88 9.60 7.33
C LEU A 184 2.37 9.77 5.89
N PRO A 185 2.32 8.73 5.03
CA PRO A 185 1.78 8.88 3.69
C PRO A 185 0.25 9.09 3.65
N SER A 186 -0.48 8.74 4.73
CA SER A 186 -1.95 8.77 4.72
C SER A 186 -2.54 10.17 4.60
N GLY A 187 -1.84 11.19 5.09
CA GLY A 187 -2.33 12.58 5.06
C GLY A 187 -2.42 13.16 3.65
N ASP A 188 -1.74 12.57 2.69
CA ASP A 188 -1.51 13.13 1.37
C ASP A 188 -2.01 12.21 0.25
N GLY A 189 -1.76 10.90 0.36
CA GLY A 189 -1.99 9.97 -0.73
C GLY A 189 -3.31 9.19 -0.64
N ALA A 190 -3.91 9.05 0.55
CA ALA A 190 -5.08 8.17 0.71
C ALA A 190 -6.43 8.90 0.70
N HIS A 191 -6.42 10.18 0.93
CA HIS A 191 -7.61 11.03 0.98
C HIS A 191 -7.32 12.37 0.34
N VAL A 192 -8.35 13.03 -0.22
CA VAL A 192 -8.25 14.42 -0.67
C VAL A 192 -8.26 15.32 0.58
N THR A 193 -7.07 15.54 1.15
CA THR A 193 -6.86 16.39 2.32
C THR A 193 -6.42 17.78 1.88
N LEU A 194 -6.44 18.73 2.80
CA LEU A 194 -5.92 20.08 2.54
C LEU A 194 -4.43 20.02 2.12
N SER A 195 -3.64 19.17 2.75
CA SER A 195 -2.23 18.96 2.37
C SER A 195 -2.08 18.44 0.95
N ALA A 196 -2.91 17.46 0.55
CA ALA A 196 -2.92 16.94 -0.83
C ALA A 196 -3.27 18.04 -1.84
N LEU A 197 -4.25 18.90 -1.53
CA LEU A 197 -4.64 20.01 -2.41
C LEU A 197 -3.57 21.09 -2.48
N HIS A 198 -2.86 21.36 -1.39
CA HIS A 198 -1.78 22.35 -1.36
C HIS A 198 -0.62 22.05 -2.31
N ARG A 199 -0.41 20.81 -2.70
CA ARG A 199 0.58 20.41 -3.72
C ARG A 199 0.34 21.04 -5.09
N HIS A 200 -0.90 21.45 -5.35
CA HIS A 200 -1.31 22.05 -6.61
C HIS A 200 -1.30 23.58 -6.57
N PHE A 201 -0.85 24.20 -5.50
CA PHE A 201 -0.79 25.64 -5.38
C PHE A 201 0.62 26.16 -5.63
N ASP A 202 0.73 27.06 -6.62
CA ASP A 202 1.88 27.95 -6.73
C ASP A 202 1.70 29.12 -5.76
N LYS A 203 2.68 29.32 -4.88
CA LYS A 203 2.62 30.32 -3.81
C LYS A 203 3.79 31.28 -3.94
N ASP A 204 3.51 32.55 -3.72
CA ASP A 204 4.56 33.55 -3.58
C ASP A 204 5.31 33.48 -2.24
N LYS A 205 6.24 34.41 -2.00
CA LYS A 205 7.05 34.46 -0.79
C LYS A 205 6.25 34.79 0.47
N GLU A 206 5.11 35.41 0.31
CA GLU A 206 4.15 35.79 1.33
C GLU A 206 3.18 34.62 1.65
N GLY A 207 3.17 33.55 0.83
CA GLY A 207 2.33 32.37 0.98
C GLY A 207 0.97 32.48 0.28
N GLU A 208 0.74 33.55 -0.49
CA GLU A 208 -0.48 33.75 -1.26
C GLU A 208 -0.49 32.88 -2.52
N ILE A 209 -1.66 32.38 -2.91
CA ILE A 209 -1.81 31.56 -4.11
C ILE A 209 -1.75 32.44 -5.34
N VAL A 210 -0.69 32.29 -6.14
CA VAL A 210 -0.46 33.05 -7.37
C VAL A 210 -0.72 32.22 -8.63
N GLY A 211 -0.88 30.90 -8.49
CA GLY A 211 -1.12 29.99 -9.60
C GLY A 211 -1.50 28.58 -9.18
N MET A 212 -1.64 27.71 -10.18
CA MET A 212 -1.88 26.27 -9.99
C MET A 212 -0.75 25.49 -10.64
N ILE A 213 -0.34 24.42 -9.96
CA ILE A 213 0.75 23.52 -10.40
C ILE A 213 0.14 22.18 -10.79
N PHE A 214 0.45 21.73 -12.00
CA PHE A 214 0.19 20.36 -12.45
C PHE A 214 1.37 19.91 -13.31
N HIS A 215 2.33 19.26 -12.67
CA HIS A 215 3.53 18.73 -13.32
C HIS A 215 4.10 17.55 -12.52
N PRO A 216 5.03 16.74 -13.09
CA PRO A 216 5.76 15.75 -12.33
C PRO A 216 6.50 16.37 -11.14
N ASP A 217 6.43 15.72 -9.97
CA ASP A 217 7.02 16.18 -8.71
C ASP A 217 8.05 15.17 -8.19
N LYS A 218 9.09 15.65 -7.53
CA LYS A 218 10.12 14.85 -6.87
C LYS A 218 10.43 15.30 -5.45
N SER A 219 9.71 16.29 -4.93
CA SER A 219 9.99 16.93 -3.63
C SER A 219 9.98 15.92 -2.46
N ASP A 220 9.07 14.95 -2.49
CA ASP A 220 8.92 13.91 -1.46
C ASP A 220 9.39 12.52 -1.94
N LEU A 221 10.16 12.45 -3.03
CA LEU A 221 10.54 11.18 -3.63
C LEU A 221 11.33 10.31 -2.65
N GLN A 222 12.33 10.86 -1.98
CA GLN A 222 13.19 10.11 -1.06
C GLN A 222 12.38 9.52 0.10
N SER A 223 11.51 10.30 0.73
CA SER A 223 10.65 9.82 1.82
C SER A 223 9.66 8.76 1.36
N THR A 224 9.13 8.89 0.14
CA THR A 224 8.23 7.93 -0.50
C THR A 224 8.96 6.60 -0.77
N MET A 225 10.15 6.65 -1.35
CA MET A 225 11.00 5.49 -1.61
C MET A 225 11.44 4.80 -0.31
N LEU A 226 11.79 5.58 0.72
CA LEU A 226 12.15 5.05 2.03
C LEU A 226 11.01 4.25 2.65
N ALA A 227 9.78 4.77 2.61
CA ALA A 227 8.59 4.10 3.13
C ALA A 227 8.21 2.86 2.30
N ALA A 228 8.35 2.91 0.98
CA ALA A 228 8.12 1.78 0.09
C ALA A 228 9.11 0.64 0.38
N ASN A 229 10.41 0.95 0.42
CA ASN A 229 11.47 0.00 0.70
C ASN A 229 11.34 -0.60 2.11
N ALA A 230 10.98 0.22 3.11
CA ALA A 230 10.66 -0.27 4.46
C ALA A 230 9.53 -1.30 4.45
N SER A 231 8.48 -1.04 3.70
CA SER A 231 7.35 -1.97 3.63
C SER A 231 7.77 -3.29 2.98
N LEU A 232 8.42 -3.25 1.82
CA LEU A 232 8.77 -4.48 1.11
C LEU A 232 9.82 -5.31 1.86
N ILE A 233 10.84 -4.71 2.49
CA ILE A 233 11.87 -5.48 3.20
C ILE A 233 11.28 -6.27 4.38
N HIS A 234 10.26 -5.71 5.08
CA HIS A 234 9.55 -6.43 6.12
C HIS A 234 8.73 -7.60 5.56
N ALA A 235 8.07 -7.41 4.40
CA ALA A 235 7.37 -8.50 3.74
C ALA A 235 8.30 -9.64 3.33
N LEU A 236 9.46 -9.31 2.75
CA LEU A 236 10.49 -10.29 2.36
C LEU A 236 10.97 -11.09 3.58
N GLY A 237 11.26 -10.41 4.71
CA GLY A 237 11.67 -11.06 5.94
C GLY A 237 10.60 -11.99 6.52
N LEU A 238 9.33 -11.55 6.56
CA LEU A 238 8.22 -12.37 7.03
C LEU A 238 8.04 -13.63 6.18
N VAL A 239 8.04 -13.49 4.87
CA VAL A 239 7.86 -14.63 3.95
C VAL A 239 9.08 -15.58 4.01
N GLN A 240 10.29 -15.04 4.11
CA GLN A 240 11.50 -15.84 4.28
C GLN A 240 11.44 -16.69 5.55
N GLU A 241 11.04 -16.08 6.68
CA GLU A 241 10.96 -16.75 7.98
C GLU A 241 9.92 -17.88 8.03
N PHE A 242 8.74 -17.67 7.42
CA PHE A 242 7.57 -18.55 7.58
C PHE A 242 7.31 -19.51 6.40
N MET A 243 8.04 -19.38 5.28
CA MET A 243 7.84 -20.19 4.07
C MET A 243 9.07 -21.04 3.70
N ASP A 244 9.94 -21.32 4.67
CA ASP A 244 11.14 -22.15 4.49
C ASP A 244 12.08 -21.66 3.38
N LEU A 245 12.23 -20.33 3.26
CA LEU A 245 13.07 -19.69 2.26
C LEU A 245 14.43 -19.24 2.83
N GLY A 246 15.05 -20.07 3.67
CA GLY A 246 16.31 -19.78 4.38
C GLY A 246 17.48 -19.35 3.49
N GLN A 247 17.48 -19.76 2.21
CA GLN A 247 18.48 -19.35 1.22
C GLN A 247 18.53 -17.82 0.98
N TYR A 248 17.49 -17.08 1.32
CA TYR A 248 17.42 -15.61 1.17
C TYR A 248 17.87 -14.83 2.41
N GLU A 249 18.11 -15.48 3.56
CA GLU A 249 18.41 -14.79 4.82
C GLU A 249 19.62 -13.86 4.73
N ALA A 250 20.71 -14.31 4.11
CA ALA A 250 21.92 -13.50 3.98
C ALA A 250 21.70 -12.26 3.10
N GLU A 251 20.96 -12.41 2.00
CA GLU A 251 20.66 -11.30 1.09
C GLU A 251 19.68 -10.30 1.72
N ILE A 252 18.69 -10.76 2.49
CA ILE A 252 17.78 -9.89 3.24
C ILE A 252 18.55 -9.09 4.30
N ARG A 253 19.49 -9.72 5.00
CA ARG A 253 20.33 -9.05 6.00
C ARG A 253 21.20 -7.95 5.35
N ASP A 254 21.78 -8.22 4.19
CA ASP A 254 22.56 -7.24 3.43
C ASP A 254 21.69 -6.06 2.97
N LEU A 255 20.49 -6.33 2.44
CA LEU A 255 19.52 -5.29 2.06
C LEU A 255 19.09 -4.43 3.25
N LEU A 256 18.86 -5.03 4.42
CA LEU A 256 18.55 -4.30 5.65
C LEU A 256 19.69 -3.36 6.07
N LEU A 257 20.93 -3.82 5.95
CA LEU A 257 22.10 -2.99 6.25
C LEU A 257 22.20 -1.81 5.28
N GLN A 258 22.10 -2.05 3.98
CA GLN A 258 22.12 -0.98 2.97
C GLN A 258 20.99 0.02 3.19
N TRP A 259 19.76 -0.44 3.34
CA TRP A 259 18.63 0.43 3.62
C TRP A 259 18.82 1.26 4.89
N SER A 260 19.41 0.68 5.94
CA SER A 260 19.66 1.39 7.20
C SER A 260 20.72 2.49 7.09
N VAL A 261 21.71 2.35 6.20
CA VAL A 261 22.71 3.37 5.89
C VAL A 261 22.04 4.53 5.14
N THR A 262 21.39 4.24 4.03
CA THR A 262 20.67 5.24 3.22
C THR A 262 19.67 6.04 4.07
N ARG A 263 18.94 5.38 4.98
CA ARG A 263 18.03 6.07 5.88
C ARG A 263 18.72 7.06 6.82
N LYS A 264 19.89 6.71 7.37
CA LYS A 264 20.63 7.60 8.28
C LYS A 264 21.19 8.82 7.57
N GLU A 265 21.63 8.66 6.34
CA GLU A 265 22.10 9.77 5.51
C GLU A 265 20.97 10.78 5.28
N LEU A 266 19.75 10.31 4.99
CA LEU A 266 18.57 11.16 4.79
C LEU A 266 18.03 11.82 6.08
N GLU A 267 18.26 11.24 7.26
CA GLU A 267 17.88 11.84 8.56
C GLU A 267 18.83 12.96 9.00
N HIS A 268 19.98 13.15 8.30
CA HIS A 268 21.02 14.14 8.61
C HIS A 268 21.13 15.28 7.58
N GLU A 269 20.42 15.22 6.46
CA GLU A 269 20.21 16.30 5.49
C GLU A 269 18.96 17.13 5.85
#